data_3467dfb47eed9781f6351b44ab7f0c33
#
_entry.id   3467dfb47eed9781f6351b44ab7f0c33
#
_cell.length_a   1.000
_cell.length_b   1.000
_cell.length_c   1.000
_cell.angle_alpha   90.00
_cell.angle_beta   90.00
_cell.angle_gamma   90.00
#
_symmetry.space_group_name_H-M   'P 1'
#
loop_
_entity.id
_entity.type
_entity.pdbx_description
1 polymer ?
#
loop_
_entity_poly.entity_id
_entity_poly.type
_entity_poly.pdbx_seq_one_letter_code
_entity_poly.pdbx_strand_id
1 'polypeptide(L)'
;MMAKFIVMGNYTAQAFKGFIADPNQDRAAAATALSEAVGGKMESFMITRGQYDFVGVVSGDLGFEATAAVKLAVEASGAIKNFTILEEMDMARAAG
;
A
#
# COMPACT_ATOMS: atom_id res chain seq x y z
N MET A 1 19.56 1.70 -3.80
CA MET A 1 19.20 2.85 -2.96
C MET A 1 17.82 2.62 -2.33
N MET A 2 17.70 2.82 -1.03
CA MET A 2 16.43 2.70 -0.34
C MET A 2 15.53 3.88 -0.68
N ALA A 3 14.31 3.58 -1.05
CA ALA A 3 13.28 4.60 -1.29
C ALA A 3 12.14 4.38 -0.32
N LYS A 4 11.36 5.44 -0.08
CA LYS A 4 10.13 5.36 0.70
C LYS A 4 8.94 5.69 -0.18
N PHE A 5 7.88 4.95 0.03
CA PHE A 5 6.63 5.11 -0.70
C PHE A 5 5.49 5.21 0.28
N ILE A 6 4.53 6.08 -0.02
CA ILE A 6 3.27 6.12 0.70
C ILE A 6 2.26 5.43 -0.18
N VAL A 7 1.60 4.40 0.35
CA VAL A 7 0.55 3.67 -0.37
C VAL A 7 -0.79 3.97 0.28
N MET A 8 -1.82 4.12 -0.54
CA MET A 8 -3.16 4.42 -0.06
C MET A 8 -4.18 3.93 -1.06
N GLY A 9 -5.39 3.72 -0.61
CA GLY A 9 -6.45 3.26 -1.50
C GLY A 9 -7.76 3.10 -0.77
N ASN A 10 -8.72 2.55 -1.48
CA ASN A 10 -10.05 2.30 -0.97
C ASN A 10 -10.36 0.82 -1.02
N TYR A 11 -11.16 0.35 -0.07
CA TYR A 11 -11.66 -1.01 -0.06
C TYR A 11 -12.94 -1.07 -0.88
N THR A 12 -13.15 -2.20 -1.54
CA THR A 12 -14.39 -2.46 -2.28
C THR A 12 -15.50 -2.85 -1.32
N ALA A 13 -16.75 -2.84 -1.81
CA ALA A 13 -17.88 -3.29 -1.02
C ALA A 13 -17.69 -4.74 -0.53
N GLN A 14 -17.09 -5.59 -1.37
CA GLN A 14 -16.79 -6.97 -1.00
C GLN A 14 -15.85 -7.03 0.20
N ALA A 15 -14.80 -6.19 0.21
CA ALA A 15 -13.86 -6.14 1.32
C ALA A 15 -14.53 -5.65 2.60
N PHE A 16 -15.37 -4.61 2.51
CA PHE A 16 -16.11 -4.12 3.68
C PHE A 16 -17.05 -5.16 4.26
N LYS A 17 -17.71 -5.94 3.41
CA LYS A 17 -18.57 -7.04 3.89
C LYS A 17 -17.73 -8.06 4.68
N GLY A 18 -16.50 -8.35 4.21
CA GLY A 18 -15.61 -9.24 4.94
C GLY A 18 -15.20 -8.68 6.29
N PHE A 19 -14.94 -7.37 6.36
CA PHE A 19 -14.58 -6.72 7.64
C PHE A 19 -15.73 -6.75 8.64
N ILE A 20 -16.95 -6.56 8.18
CA ILE A 20 -18.13 -6.62 9.04
C ILE A 20 -18.32 -8.05 9.56
N ALA A 21 -18.11 -9.05 8.71
CA ALA A 21 -18.21 -10.45 9.09
C ALA A 21 -17.11 -10.88 10.05
N ASP A 22 -15.90 -10.31 9.92
CA ASP A 22 -14.75 -10.62 10.77
C ASP A 22 -14.02 -9.32 11.13
N PRO A 23 -14.50 -8.61 12.18
CA PRO A 23 -13.89 -7.33 12.56
C PRO A 23 -12.49 -7.47 13.15
N ASN A 24 -12.04 -8.67 13.47
CA ASN A 24 -10.70 -8.94 14.00
C ASN A 24 -9.70 -9.30 12.91
N GLN A 25 -10.06 -9.14 11.65
CA GLN A 25 -9.18 -9.43 10.53
C GLN A 25 -7.95 -8.52 10.56
N ASP A 26 -6.76 -9.13 10.41
CA ASP A 26 -5.49 -8.39 10.47
C ASP A 26 -5.07 -7.93 9.07
N ARG A 27 -5.49 -6.73 8.71
CA ARG A 27 -5.16 -6.15 7.40
C ARG A 27 -3.71 -5.68 7.33
N ALA A 28 -3.12 -5.33 8.47
CA ALA A 28 -1.72 -4.94 8.51
C ALA A 28 -0.81 -6.12 8.16
N ALA A 29 -1.14 -7.30 8.65
CA ALA A 29 -0.38 -8.51 8.32
C ALA A 29 -0.44 -8.82 6.82
N ALA A 30 -1.62 -8.67 6.21
CA ALA A 30 -1.78 -8.89 4.78
C ALA A 30 -0.96 -7.90 3.95
N ALA A 31 -0.96 -6.63 4.35
CA ALA A 31 -0.20 -5.59 3.68
C ALA A 31 1.31 -5.82 3.83
N THR A 32 1.74 -6.25 5.01
CA THR A 32 3.14 -6.56 5.29
C THR A 32 3.63 -7.71 4.40
N ALA A 33 2.84 -8.78 4.30
CA ALA A 33 3.20 -9.93 3.47
C ALA A 33 3.33 -9.53 2.00
N LEU A 34 2.44 -8.68 1.50
CA LEU A 34 2.51 -8.22 0.12
C LEU A 34 3.77 -7.38 -0.13
N SER A 35 4.12 -6.52 0.82
CA SER A 35 5.32 -5.70 0.71
C SER A 35 6.59 -6.56 0.68
N GLU A 36 6.66 -7.56 1.55
CA GLU A 36 7.80 -8.46 1.62
C GLU A 36 7.96 -9.29 0.34
N ALA A 37 6.85 -9.65 -0.29
CA ALA A 37 6.87 -10.44 -1.53
C ALA A 37 7.59 -9.72 -2.67
N VAL A 38 7.65 -8.38 -2.64
CA VAL A 38 8.34 -7.60 -3.68
C VAL A 38 9.65 -7.00 -3.17
N GLY A 39 10.12 -7.42 -1.99
CA GLY A 39 11.40 -6.96 -1.45
C GLY A 39 11.31 -5.66 -0.66
N GLY A 40 10.11 -5.24 -0.31
CA GLY A 40 9.90 -4.03 0.49
C GLY A 40 9.68 -4.36 1.96
N LYS A 41 9.64 -3.30 2.77
CA LYS A 41 9.35 -3.40 4.19
C LYS A 41 8.22 -2.44 4.54
N MET A 42 7.17 -2.96 5.14
CA MET A 42 6.06 -2.14 5.63
C MET A 42 6.50 -1.45 6.93
N GLU A 43 6.75 -0.14 6.85
CA GLU A 43 7.17 0.64 8.01
C GLU A 43 5.99 0.96 8.92
N SER A 44 4.84 1.27 8.34
CA SER A 44 3.61 1.55 9.08
C SER A 44 2.40 1.28 8.21
N PHE A 45 1.28 0.99 8.84
CA PHE A 45 0.01 0.77 8.15
C PHE A 45 -1.11 1.15 9.10
N MET A 46 -2.09 1.88 8.58
CA MET A 46 -3.27 2.22 9.35
C MET A 46 -4.50 2.22 8.45
N ILE A 47 -5.63 1.85 9.03
CA ILE A 47 -6.93 1.96 8.39
C ILE A 47 -7.51 3.30 8.78
N THR A 48 -8.03 4.03 7.80
CA THR A 48 -8.45 5.42 7.98
C THR A 48 -9.90 5.59 7.58
N ARG A 49 -10.44 6.75 7.91
CA ARG A 49 -11.74 7.20 7.43
C ARG A 49 -11.54 8.55 6.78
N GLY A 50 -11.94 8.67 5.53
CA GLY A 50 -11.77 9.89 4.76
C GLY A 50 -11.71 9.56 3.28
N GLN A 51 -10.91 10.31 2.55
CA GLN A 51 -10.76 10.09 1.12
C GLN A 51 -10.20 8.70 0.81
N TYR A 52 -9.30 8.21 1.64
CA TYR A 52 -8.73 6.86 1.50
C TYR A 52 -9.06 6.04 2.74
N ASP A 53 -9.18 4.73 2.55
CA ASP A 53 -9.57 3.80 3.60
C ASP A 53 -8.36 3.20 4.32
N PHE A 54 -7.17 3.30 3.72
CA PHE A 54 -5.94 2.87 4.38
C PHE A 54 -4.77 3.71 3.87
N VAL A 55 -3.75 3.81 4.70
CA VAL A 55 -2.47 4.47 4.37
C VAL A 55 -1.34 3.64 4.96
N GLY A 56 -0.30 3.42 4.18
CA GLY A 56 0.89 2.72 4.64
C GLY A 56 2.15 3.38 4.14
N VAL A 57 3.26 3.10 4.81
CA VAL A 57 4.58 3.54 4.38
C VAL A 57 5.42 2.30 4.14
N VAL A 58 5.99 2.20 2.95
CA VAL A 58 6.83 1.08 2.52
C VAL A 58 8.19 1.61 2.15
N SER A 59 9.24 0.93 2.60
CA SER A 59 10.60 1.26 2.19
C SER A 59 11.21 0.08 1.44
N GLY A 60 12.15 0.38 0.56
CA GLY A 60 12.85 -0.67 -0.17
C GLY A 60 13.52 -0.14 -1.42
N ASP A 61 14.34 -0.99 -2.01
CA ASP A 61 14.97 -0.71 -3.31
C ASP A 61 14.01 -1.21 -4.41
N LEU A 62 12.92 -0.44 -4.61
CA LEU A 62 11.84 -0.81 -5.50
C LEU A 62 11.83 0.13 -6.69
N GLY A 63 12.06 -0.40 -7.87
CA GLY A 63 12.00 0.36 -9.10
C GLY A 63 10.59 0.45 -9.65
N PHE A 64 10.47 1.07 -10.81
CA PHE A 64 9.19 1.32 -11.46
C PHE A 64 8.40 0.03 -11.70
N GLU A 65 9.07 -1.00 -12.22
CA GLU A 65 8.37 -2.24 -12.54
C GLU A 65 7.84 -2.95 -11.30
N ALA A 66 8.59 -2.91 -10.19
CA ALA A 66 8.15 -3.53 -8.95
C ALA A 66 6.91 -2.85 -8.38
N THR A 67 6.90 -1.50 -8.36
CA THR A 67 5.75 -0.76 -7.86
C THR A 67 4.54 -0.90 -8.79
N ALA A 68 4.76 -0.96 -10.09
CA ALA A 68 3.68 -1.20 -11.05
C ALA A 68 3.07 -2.60 -10.86
N ALA A 69 3.92 -3.61 -10.61
CA ALA A 69 3.43 -4.97 -10.36
C ALA A 69 2.60 -5.04 -9.08
N VAL A 70 3.00 -4.31 -8.04
CA VAL A 70 2.22 -4.23 -6.80
C VAL A 70 0.84 -3.64 -7.05
N LYS A 71 0.78 -2.54 -7.82
CA LYS A 71 -0.49 -1.91 -8.15
C LYS A 71 -1.42 -2.89 -8.88
N LEU A 72 -0.90 -3.60 -9.87
CA LEU A 72 -1.69 -4.56 -10.61
C LEU A 72 -2.21 -5.69 -9.71
N ALA A 73 -1.33 -6.25 -8.88
CA ALA A 73 -1.70 -7.35 -7.98
C ALA A 73 -2.74 -6.91 -6.95
N VAL A 74 -2.57 -5.72 -6.38
CA VAL A 74 -3.46 -5.19 -5.35
C VAL A 74 -4.85 -4.95 -5.93
N GLU A 75 -4.94 -4.31 -7.08
CA GLU A 75 -6.24 -4.02 -7.69
C GLU A 75 -6.90 -5.25 -8.28
N ALA A 76 -6.10 -6.20 -8.79
CA ALA A 76 -6.62 -7.45 -9.31
C ALA A 76 -7.22 -8.34 -8.22
N SER A 77 -6.87 -8.14 -6.96
CA SER A 77 -7.40 -8.92 -5.85
C SER A 77 -8.91 -8.76 -5.66
N GLY A 78 -9.47 -7.66 -6.15
CA GLY A 78 -10.89 -7.34 -5.99
C GLY A 78 -11.25 -6.72 -4.64
N ALA A 79 -10.29 -6.61 -3.74
CA ALA A 79 -10.51 -6.04 -2.41
C ALA A 79 -10.20 -4.54 -2.34
N ILE A 80 -9.36 -4.03 -3.26
CA ILE A 80 -8.85 -2.67 -3.22
C ILE A 80 -9.04 -2.01 -4.59
N LYS A 81 -9.42 -0.74 -4.56
CA LYS A 81 -9.54 0.11 -5.74
C LYS A 81 -8.86 1.44 -5.47
N ASN A 82 -8.59 2.21 -6.52
CA ASN A 82 -7.94 3.53 -6.42
C ASN A 82 -6.60 3.45 -5.68
N PHE A 83 -5.85 2.37 -5.89
CA PHE A 83 -4.57 2.18 -5.22
C PHE A 83 -3.57 3.19 -5.76
N THR A 84 -3.03 4.01 -4.87
CA THR A 84 -2.12 5.11 -5.18
C THR A 84 -0.80 4.90 -4.49
N ILE A 85 0.29 5.11 -5.22
CA ILE A 85 1.64 5.01 -4.69
C ILE A 85 2.31 6.36 -4.90
N LEU A 86 2.77 6.98 -3.81
CA LEU A 86 3.54 8.21 -3.85
C LEU A 86 4.97 7.90 -3.43
N GLU A 87 5.92 8.28 -4.24
CA GLU A 87 7.33 8.09 -3.91
C GLU A 87 7.87 9.33 -3.20
N GLU A 88 8.59 9.13 -2.10
CA GLU A 88 9.25 10.23 -1.42
C GLU A 88 10.31 10.85 -2.33
N MET A 89 10.33 12.17 -2.39
CA MET A 89 11.30 12.92 -3.18
C MET A 89 12.18 13.75 -2.26
N ASP A 90 13.49 13.68 -2.49
CA ASP A 90 14.43 14.58 -1.82
C ASP A 90 14.52 15.87 -2.65
N MET A 91 13.89 16.91 -2.16
CA MET A 91 13.78 18.18 -2.87
C MET A 91 15.18 18.79 -3.12
N ALA A 92 16.06 18.73 -2.15
CA ALA A 92 17.40 19.32 -2.28
C ALA A 92 18.21 18.62 -3.36
N ARG A 93 18.12 17.29 -3.43
CA ARG A 93 18.81 16.52 -4.47
C ARG A 93 18.17 16.73 -5.82
N ALA A 94 16.85 16.83 -5.87
CA ALA A 94 16.14 17.03 -7.13
C ALA A 94 16.39 18.42 -7.72
N ALA A 95 16.49 19.44 -6.88
CA ALA A 95 16.71 20.83 -7.31
C ALA A 95 18.19 21.15 -7.53
N GLY A 96 19.08 20.45 -6.87
CA GLY A 96 20.52 20.64 -7.01
C GLY A 96 21.11 19.80 -8.10
#